data_76f9447397a021c3f84c3df884821e29
#
_entry.id   76f9447397a021c3f84c3df884821e29
#
_cell.length_a   1.000
_cell.length_b   1.000
_cell.length_c   1.000
_cell.angle_alpha   90.00
_cell.angle_beta   90.00
_cell.angle_gamma   90.00
#
_symmetry.space_group_name_H-M   'P 1'
#
loop_
_entity.id
_entity.type
_entity.pdbx_description
1 polymer ?
#
loop_
_entity_poly.entity_id
_entity_poly.type
_entity_poly.pdbx_seq_one_letter_code
_entity_poly.pdbx_strand_id
1 'polypeptide(L)'
;MFGGRYRLIDFPLSNMVNSGISEVGVITKSNYQSLLDHLGSAREWDLARKKGGLYILPPFGNVESTLYRGRIEALYGAMSFIKHSRAKYVILSDCDVVTNIDYKPIVAAHIESGADITAVAHTGVYSSDDIKTSTVFNVDADKNVTSVLINPDISGTCTTSLNVFVMSMDFLIETVNDAMARGNVSFERNILQEKCRELKIK
;
A
#
# COMPACT_ATOMS: atom_id res chain seq x y z
N MET A 1 -18.54 5.25 7.64
CA MET A 1 -18.55 4.17 8.66
C MET A 1 -19.09 2.90 8.02
N PHE A 2 -18.47 1.77 8.27
CA PHE A 2 -18.90 0.46 7.77
C PHE A 2 -19.66 -0.28 8.88
N GLY A 3 -20.85 -0.81 8.56
CA GLY A 3 -21.68 -1.49 9.55
C GLY A 3 -22.09 -0.65 10.77
N GLY A 4 -22.09 0.67 10.65
CA GLY A 4 -22.49 1.61 11.72
C GLY A 4 -21.48 1.77 12.86
N ARG A 5 -20.38 0.97 12.89
CA ARG A 5 -19.41 0.95 13.98
C ARG A 5 -17.96 1.15 13.52
N TYR A 6 -17.57 0.51 12.42
CA TYR A 6 -16.18 0.45 11.98
C TYR A 6 -15.84 1.54 10.98
N ARG A 7 -14.59 1.99 10.97
CA ARG A 7 -13.99 2.77 9.89
C ARG A 7 -13.22 1.84 8.95
N LEU A 8 -13.03 2.25 7.72
CA LEU A 8 -12.30 1.43 6.74
C LEU A 8 -10.90 1.04 7.20
N ILE A 9 -10.21 1.92 7.90
CA ILE A 9 -8.86 1.67 8.42
C ILE A 9 -8.80 0.55 9.46
N ASP A 10 -9.91 0.22 10.14
CA ASP A 10 -9.94 -0.84 11.16
C ASP A 10 -9.66 -2.21 10.55
N PHE A 11 -10.05 -2.43 9.28
CA PHE A 11 -9.83 -3.69 8.58
C PHE A 11 -8.35 -3.96 8.29
N PRO A 12 -7.60 -3.06 7.59
CA PRO A 12 -6.17 -3.30 7.36
C PRO A 12 -5.37 -3.34 8.66
N LEU A 13 -5.68 -2.53 9.67
CA LEU A 13 -5.00 -2.60 10.97
C LEU A 13 -5.22 -3.96 11.64
N SER A 14 -6.46 -4.47 11.63
CA SER A 14 -6.77 -5.79 12.18
C SER A 14 -6.07 -6.90 11.40
N ASN A 15 -6.05 -6.84 10.08
CA ASN A 15 -5.32 -7.81 9.24
C ASN A 15 -3.81 -7.79 9.54
N MET A 16 -3.21 -6.59 9.69
CA MET A 16 -1.79 -6.44 10.01
C MET A 16 -1.46 -7.08 11.37
N VAL A 17 -2.23 -6.75 12.39
CA VAL A 17 -2.00 -7.27 13.75
C VAL A 17 -2.22 -8.79 13.83
N ASN A 18 -3.28 -9.29 13.20
CA ASN A 18 -3.56 -10.74 13.14
C ASN A 18 -2.46 -11.49 12.36
N SER A 19 -1.81 -10.82 11.42
CA SER A 19 -0.64 -11.34 10.70
C SER A 19 0.67 -11.20 11.48
N GLY A 20 0.64 -10.68 12.72
CA GLY A 20 1.81 -10.52 13.58
C GLY A 20 2.66 -9.28 13.27
N ILE A 21 2.17 -8.36 12.46
CA ILE A 21 2.85 -7.08 12.19
C ILE A 21 2.69 -6.19 13.43
N SER A 22 3.81 -5.71 13.94
CA SER A 22 3.86 -4.95 15.20
C SER A 22 4.36 -3.50 15.03
N GLU A 23 4.73 -3.09 13.83
CA GLU A 23 5.15 -1.73 13.51
C GLU A 23 4.38 -1.25 12.30
N VAL A 24 3.53 -0.23 12.50
CA VAL A 24 2.62 0.27 11.48
C VAL A 24 2.72 1.79 11.39
N GLY A 25 3.00 2.31 10.20
CA GLY A 25 2.96 3.73 9.89
C GLY A 25 1.68 4.07 9.13
N VAL A 26 0.88 4.98 9.66
CA VAL A 26 -0.31 5.49 8.99
C VAL A 26 0.00 6.85 8.41
N ILE A 27 0.18 6.90 7.09
CA ILE A 27 0.39 8.15 6.37
C ILE A 27 -0.97 8.83 6.20
N THR A 28 -1.06 10.08 6.62
CA THR A 28 -2.31 10.85 6.62
C THR A 28 -2.23 12.01 5.64
N LYS A 29 -3.41 12.48 5.23
CA LYS A 29 -3.57 13.77 4.55
C LYS A 29 -4.01 14.85 5.55
N SER A 30 -4.36 16.03 5.07
CA SER A 30 -4.99 17.06 5.90
C SER A 30 -6.31 16.55 6.55
N ASN A 31 -6.75 17.21 7.63
CA ASN A 31 -7.97 16.86 8.38
C ASN A 31 -7.94 15.48 9.06
N TYR A 32 -6.79 15.07 9.57
CA TYR A 32 -6.63 13.77 10.22
C TYR A 32 -7.08 13.75 11.69
N GLN A 33 -7.58 14.86 12.27
CA GLN A 33 -8.00 14.91 13.68
C GLN A 33 -9.00 13.81 14.02
N SER A 34 -10.04 13.64 13.20
CA SER A 34 -11.05 12.60 13.40
C SER A 34 -10.47 11.18 13.31
N LEU A 35 -9.38 10.99 12.56
CA LEU A 35 -8.65 9.73 12.53
C LEU A 35 -7.88 9.52 13.82
N LEU A 36 -7.19 10.54 14.33
CA LEU A 36 -6.49 10.49 15.62
C LEU A 36 -7.45 10.17 16.76
N ASP A 37 -8.61 10.82 16.80
CA ASP A 37 -9.63 10.58 17.82
C ASP A 37 -10.13 9.13 17.78
N HIS A 38 -10.25 8.55 16.58
CA HIS A 38 -10.67 7.16 16.41
C HIS A 38 -9.58 6.16 16.80
N LEU A 39 -8.37 6.36 16.35
CA LEU A 39 -7.26 5.46 16.63
C LEU A 39 -6.80 5.56 18.10
N GLY A 40 -6.98 6.71 18.73
CA GLY A 40 -6.63 6.96 20.12
C GLY A 40 -5.19 6.53 20.41
N SER A 41 -5.03 5.66 21.42
CA SER A 41 -3.73 5.09 21.77
C SER A 41 -3.39 3.79 21.04
N ALA A 42 -4.17 3.38 20.07
CA ALA A 42 -4.02 2.11 19.31
C ALA A 42 -4.02 0.83 20.18
N ARG A 43 -4.56 0.91 21.42
CA ARG A 43 -4.66 -0.23 22.33
C ARG A 43 -5.56 -1.33 21.82
N GLU A 44 -6.60 -0.99 21.09
CA GLU A 44 -7.57 -1.95 20.53
C GLU A 44 -6.92 -2.92 19.53
N TRP A 45 -5.81 -2.51 18.91
CA TRP A 45 -5.01 -3.33 18.02
C TRP A 45 -3.70 -3.83 18.67
N ASP A 46 -3.51 -3.69 19.99
CA ASP A 46 -2.25 -4.01 20.65
C ASP A 46 -1.02 -3.35 20.01
N LEU A 47 -1.19 -2.14 19.46
CA LEU A 47 -0.13 -1.33 18.85
C LEU A 47 0.35 -0.18 19.75
N ALA A 48 -0.07 -0.15 21.03
CA ALA A 48 0.47 0.75 22.05
C ALA A 48 1.70 0.12 22.71
N ARG A 49 2.78 -0.08 21.96
CA ARG A 49 3.97 -0.84 22.39
C ARG A 49 5.19 0.06 22.59
N LYS A 50 6.14 -0.38 23.43
CA LYS A 50 7.43 0.32 23.64
C LYS A 50 8.38 0.18 22.42
N LYS A 51 8.28 -0.91 21.67
CA LYS A 51 9.04 -1.17 20.45
C LYS A 51 8.05 -1.53 19.35
N GLY A 52 8.16 -0.89 18.20
CA GLY A 52 7.12 -0.94 17.19
C GLY A 52 5.92 -0.09 17.61
N GLY A 53 4.72 -0.48 17.19
CA GLY A 53 3.48 0.23 17.49
C GLY A 53 2.91 0.98 16.31
N LEU A 54 1.90 1.79 16.57
CA LEU A 54 1.25 2.63 15.56
C LEU A 54 1.89 4.03 15.55
N TYR A 55 2.33 4.46 14.37
CA TYR A 55 2.87 5.79 14.13
C TYR A 55 1.96 6.55 13.18
N ILE A 56 1.51 7.71 13.58
CA ILE A 56 0.78 8.61 12.69
C ILE A 56 1.82 9.50 12.00
N LEU A 57 1.78 9.50 10.68
CA LEU A 57 2.73 10.19 9.82
C LEU A 57 2.00 11.31 9.06
N PRO A 58 1.83 12.48 9.70
CA PRO A 58 1.18 13.61 9.07
C PRO A 58 2.07 14.20 7.96
N PRO A 59 1.51 14.95 7.01
CA PRO A 59 2.30 15.62 6.01
C PRO A 59 3.20 16.68 6.67
N PHE A 60 4.50 16.44 6.64
CA PHE A 60 5.50 17.43 7.01
C PHE A 60 5.94 18.15 5.74
N GLY A 61 5.38 19.28 5.45
CA GLY A 61 5.71 20.10 4.30
C GLY A 61 5.47 21.58 4.60
N ASN A 62 6.14 22.45 3.88
CA ASN A 62 5.95 23.89 3.95
C ASN A 62 4.46 24.24 3.89
N VAL A 63 4.07 25.27 4.59
CA VAL A 63 2.69 25.77 4.79
C VAL A 63 1.87 25.90 3.50
N GLU A 64 2.51 25.85 2.33
CA GLU A 64 1.89 26.00 1.01
C GLU A 64 1.50 24.68 0.30
N SER A 65 2.01 23.51 0.71
CA SER A 65 1.64 22.23 0.10
C SER A 65 0.97 21.30 1.11
N THR A 66 -0.33 21.44 1.26
CA THR A 66 -1.13 20.69 2.24
C THR A 66 -1.53 19.28 1.81
N LEU A 67 -1.21 18.85 0.59
CA LEU A 67 -1.64 17.56 0.05
C LEU A 67 -0.54 16.90 -0.78
N TYR A 68 -0.27 15.63 -0.48
CA TYR A 68 0.52 14.78 -1.36
C TYR A 68 -0.16 14.62 -2.74
N ARG A 69 0.59 14.80 -3.81
CA ARG A 69 0.13 14.64 -5.20
C ARG A 69 -0.03 13.17 -5.58
N GLY A 70 0.66 12.27 -4.87
CA GLY A 70 0.60 10.84 -5.11
C GLY A 70 1.28 10.03 -4.01
N ARG A 71 1.23 8.69 -4.16
CA ARG A 71 1.76 7.74 -3.16
C ARG A 71 3.28 7.87 -2.98
N ILE A 72 4.03 8.11 -4.05
CA ILE A 72 5.50 8.26 -3.95
C ILE A 72 5.85 9.45 -3.07
N GLU A 73 5.19 10.59 -3.26
CA GLU A 73 5.43 11.78 -2.44
C GLU A 73 5.06 11.57 -0.97
N ALA A 74 3.97 10.83 -0.72
CA ALA A 74 3.55 10.46 0.63
C ALA A 74 4.56 9.54 1.32
N LEU A 75 5.09 8.55 0.61
CA LEU A 75 6.16 7.66 1.10
C LEU A 75 7.46 8.42 1.34
N TYR A 76 7.80 9.37 0.46
CA TYR A 76 8.96 10.21 0.64
C TYR A 76 8.84 11.08 1.90
N GLY A 77 7.67 11.64 2.17
CA GLY A 77 7.37 12.35 3.41
C GLY A 77 7.53 11.48 4.67
N ALA A 78 7.28 10.17 4.54
CA ALA A 78 7.44 9.19 5.62
C ALA A 78 8.86 8.57 5.69
N MET A 79 9.81 9.04 4.87
CA MET A 79 11.12 8.41 4.69
C MET A 79 11.94 8.31 5.99
N SER A 80 11.78 9.26 6.91
CA SER A 80 12.43 9.20 8.22
C SER A 80 11.95 7.98 9.01
N PHE A 81 10.65 7.73 9.07
CA PHE A 81 10.08 6.55 9.72
C PHE A 81 10.56 5.26 9.03
N ILE A 82 10.47 5.21 7.70
CA ILE A 82 10.88 4.06 6.88
C ILE A 82 12.35 3.68 7.16
N LYS A 83 13.27 4.65 7.17
CA LYS A 83 14.70 4.42 7.40
C LYS A 83 15.06 4.03 8.85
N HIS A 84 14.22 4.36 9.83
CA HIS A 84 14.43 3.97 11.23
C HIS A 84 13.91 2.56 11.53
N SER A 85 13.04 2.01 10.70
CA SER A 85 12.59 0.64 10.86
C SER A 85 13.73 -0.36 10.62
N ARG A 86 13.69 -1.46 11.37
CA ARG A 86 14.63 -2.59 11.22
C ARG A 86 14.04 -3.75 10.42
N ALA A 87 12.84 -3.56 9.89
CA ALA A 87 12.16 -4.56 9.09
C ALA A 87 12.89 -4.77 7.76
N LYS A 88 13.00 -6.01 7.32
CA LYS A 88 13.58 -6.35 6.01
C LYS A 88 12.57 -6.15 4.87
N TYR A 89 11.30 -6.33 5.15
CA TYR A 89 10.20 -6.23 4.19
C TYR A 89 9.18 -5.24 4.70
N VAL A 90 8.48 -4.62 3.76
CA VAL A 90 7.40 -3.67 4.01
C VAL A 90 6.16 -4.10 3.26
N ILE A 91 5.01 -3.88 3.87
CA ILE A 91 3.70 -4.00 3.24
C ILE A 91 3.14 -2.61 3.10
N LEU A 92 2.87 -2.19 1.88
CA LEU A 92 2.08 -1.01 1.58
C LEU A 92 0.63 -1.45 1.43
N SER A 93 -0.29 -0.80 2.10
CA SER A 93 -1.72 -1.10 2.00
C SER A 93 -2.53 0.18 2.04
N ASP A 94 -3.46 0.32 1.11
CA ASP A 94 -4.51 1.33 1.23
C ASP A 94 -5.57 0.88 2.24
N CYS A 95 -6.40 1.80 2.67
CA CYS A 95 -7.45 1.52 3.65
C CYS A 95 -8.88 1.58 3.06
N ASP A 96 -9.01 1.64 1.75
CA ASP A 96 -10.29 1.73 1.03
C ASP A 96 -10.86 0.37 0.62
N VAL A 97 -10.10 -0.70 0.76
CA VAL A 97 -10.51 -2.07 0.44
C VAL A 97 -10.79 -2.85 1.72
N VAL A 98 -12.02 -3.34 1.84
CA VAL A 98 -12.44 -4.19 2.98
C VAL A 98 -12.18 -5.65 2.63
N THR A 99 -11.18 -6.22 3.25
CA THR A 99 -10.75 -7.62 3.04
C THR A 99 -10.40 -8.28 4.37
N ASN A 100 -10.43 -9.61 4.40
CA ASN A 100 -9.86 -10.41 5.47
C ASN A 100 -8.62 -11.14 4.92
N ILE A 101 -7.45 -10.60 5.18
CA ILE A 101 -6.17 -11.07 4.62
C ILE A 101 -5.21 -11.44 5.75
N ASP A 102 -4.59 -12.63 5.64
CA ASP A 102 -3.37 -12.95 6.37
C ASP A 102 -2.16 -12.58 5.47
N TYR A 103 -1.34 -11.67 5.95
CA TYR A 103 -0.15 -11.22 5.22
C TYR A 103 1.03 -12.19 5.32
N LYS A 104 1.05 -13.13 6.28
CA LYS A 104 2.17 -14.08 6.43
C LYS A 104 2.46 -14.91 5.18
N PRO A 105 1.45 -15.60 4.57
CA PRO A 105 1.68 -16.38 3.36
C PRO A 105 2.08 -15.49 2.17
N ILE A 106 1.62 -14.23 2.12
CA ILE A 106 1.97 -13.29 1.05
C ILE A 106 3.44 -12.90 1.14
N VAL A 107 3.92 -12.56 2.35
CA VAL A 107 5.34 -12.27 2.59
C VAL A 107 6.21 -13.49 2.31
N ALA A 108 5.77 -14.70 2.72
CA ALA A 108 6.48 -15.94 2.43
C ALA A 108 6.61 -16.18 0.91
N ALA A 109 5.52 -16.02 0.17
CA ALA A 109 5.51 -16.14 -1.29
C ALA A 109 6.39 -15.08 -1.97
N HIS A 110 6.42 -13.85 -1.44
CA HIS A 110 7.33 -12.80 -1.92
C HIS A 110 8.79 -13.23 -1.79
N ILE A 111 9.18 -13.71 -0.61
CA ILE A 111 10.55 -14.17 -0.34
C ILE A 111 10.92 -15.34 -1.24
N GLU A 112 10.05 -16.34 -1.36
CA GLU A 112 10.28 -17.53 -2.16
C GLU A 112 10.40 -17.21 -3.66
N SER A 113 9.56 -16.30 -4.15
CA SER A 113 9.56 -15.92 -5.56
C SER A 113 10.79 -15.10 -5.97
N GLY A 114 11.43 -14.41 -5.02
CA GLY A 114 12.47 -13.43 -5.30
C GLY A 114 11.98 -12.31 -6.22
N ALA A 115 10.71 -11.91 -6.09
CA ALA A 115 10.13 -10.79 -6.82
C ALA A 115 10.61 -9.46 -6.22
N ASP A 116 10.67 -8.43 -7.04
CA ASP A 116 10.91 -7.06 -6.58
C ASP A 116 9.66 -6.51 -5.86
N ILE A 117 8.48 -6.80 -6.43
CA ILE A 117 7.18 -6.42 -5.87
C ILE A 117 6.24 -7.63 -5.95
N THR A 118 5.53 -7.91 -4.86
CA THR A 118 4.38 -8.81 -4.86
C THR A 118 3.13 -8.00 -4.64
N ALA A 119 2.20 -8.05 -5.60
CA ALA A 119 0.94 -7.34 -5.56
C ALA A 119 -0.20 -8.29 -5.18
N VAL A 120 -1.07 -7.85 -4.26
CA VAL A 120 -2.29 -8.59 -3.95
C VAL A 120 -3.39 -8.14 -4.89
N ALA A 121 -4.01 -9.08 -5.57
CA ALA A 121 -5.02 -8.82 -6.58
C ALA A 121 -6.20 -9.79 -6.46
N HIS A 122 -7.34 -9.40 -7.02
CA HIS A 122 -8.54 -10.22 -7.11
C HIS A 122 -8.96 -10.38 -8.57
N THR A 123 -9.16 -11.63 -8.98
CA THR A 123 -9.71 -11.94 -10.31
C THR A 123 -11.22 -12.15 -10.21
N GLY A 124 -11.96 -11.37 -10.97
CA GLY A 124 -13.43 -11.41 -10.96
C GLY A 124 -14.01 -10.85 -12.25
N VAL A 125 -15.34 -10.87 -12.33
CA VAL A 125 -16.08 -10.23 -13.42
C VAL A 125 -16.52 -8.86 -12.96
N TYR A 126 -16.14 -7.83 -13.70
CA TYR A 126 -16.39 -6.44 -13.35
C TYR A 126 -17.07 -5.70 -14.52
N SER A 127 -17.88 -4.72 -14.18
CA SER A 127 -18.33 -3.70 -15.14
C SER A 127 -17.23 -2.63 -15.32
N SER A 128 -17.31 -1.85 -16.39
CA SER A 128 -16.40 -0.72 -16.59
C SER A 128 -16.49 0.29 -15.45
N ASP A 129 -17.68 0.52 -14.91
CA ASP A 129 -17.89 1.44 -13.78
C ASP A 129 -17.20 0.99 -12.50
N ASP A 130 -17.07 -0.32 -12.27
CA ASP A 130 -16.42 -0.86 -11.07
C ASP A 130 -14.90 -0.65 -11.08
N ILE A 131 -14.28 -0.60 -12.25
CA ILE A 131 -12.82 -0.61 -12.40
C ILE A 131 -12.21 0.63 -13.04
N LYS A 132 -13.04 1.59 -13.47
CA LYS A 132 -12.58 2.84 -14.09
C LYS A 132 -11.64 3.70 -13.23
N THR A 133 -11.53 3.41 -11.93
CA THR A 133 -10.61 4.06 -11.00
C THR A 133 -9.60 3.08 -10.40
N SER A 134 -9.51 1.88 -10.97
CA SER A 134 -8.68 0.78 -10.45
C SER A 134 -7.42 0.58 -11.30
N THR A 135 -6.48 -0.17 -10.73
CA THR A 135 -5.33 -0.72 -11.45
C THR A 135 -5.63 -2.17 -11.79
N VAL A 136 -5.50 -2.53 -13.06
CA VAL A 136 -5.73 -3.90 -13.57
C VAL A 136 -4.41 -4.50 -14.05
N PHE A 137 -4.15 -5.74 -13.67
CA PHE A 137 -2.98 -6.48 -14.05
C PHE A 137 -3.31 -7.52 -15.13
N ASN A 138 -2.50 -7.57 -16.18
CA ASN A 138 -2.42 -8.73 -17.03
C ASN A 138 -1.28 -9.62 -16.52
N VAL A 139 -1.58 -10.88 -16.28
CA VAL A 139 -0.63 -11.84 -15.70
C VAL A 139 -0.43 -13.02 -16.62
N ASP A 140 0.78 -13.61 -16.60
CA ASP A 140 1.07 -14.86 -17.29
C ASP A 140 0.66 -16.10 -16.47
N ALA A 141 0.94 -17.30 -17.00
CA ALA A 141 0.64 -18.58 -16.35
C ALA A 141 1.37 -18.75 -15.00
N ASP A 142 2.53 -18.12 -14.85
CA ASP A 142 3.35 -18.14 -13.64
C ASP A 142 3.00 -17.00 -12.66
N LYS A 143 1.91 -16.27 -12.94
CA LYS A 143 1.44 -15.12 -12.18
C LYS A 143 2.41 -13.91 -12.17
N ASN A 144 3.30 -13.79 -13.15
CA ASN A 144 4.06 -12.58 -13.31
C ASN A 144 3.21 -11.52 -14.01
N VAL A 145 3.29 -10.28 -13.55
CA VAL A 145 2.61 -9.15 -14.19
C VAL A 145 3.32 -8.80 -15.49
N THR A 146 2.60 -8.90 -16.60
CA THR A 146 3.11 -8.63 -17.96
C THR A 146 2.77 -7.22 -18.44
N SER A 147 1.65 -6.67 -17.98
CA SER A 147 1.27 -5.29 -18.22
C SER A 147 0.32 -4.77 -17.14
N VAL A 148 0.29 -3.46 -16.99
CA VAL A 148 -0.53 -2.75 -15.99
C VAL A 148 -1.38 -1.72 -16.69
N LEU A 149 -2.69 -1.77 -16.47
CA LEU A 149 -3.66 -0.81 -16.98
C LEU A 149 -4.15 0.04 -15.80
N ILE A 150 -4.16 1.36 -15.97
CA ILE A 150 -4.60 2.31 -14.95
C ILE A 150 -5.87 2.98 -15.41
N ASN A 151 -6.92 2.90 -14.60
CA ASN A 151 -8.22 3.47 -14.90
C ASN A 151 -8.77 3.02 -16.27
N PRO A 152 -8.76 1.71 -16.56
CA PRO A 152 -9.16 1.24 -17.87
C PRO A 152 -10.68 1.34 -18.06
N ASP A 153 -11.09 1.59 -19.29
CA ASP A 153 -12.49 1.48 -19.71
C ASP A 153 -12.72 0.11 -20.36
N ILE A 154 -12.75 -0.93 -19.53
CA ILE A 154 -12.97 -2.32 -19.93
C ILE A 154 -14.02 -2.97 -19.03
N SER A 155 -14.57 -4.10 -19.47
CA SER A 155 -15.51 -4.93 -18.69
C SER A 155 -15.23 -6.39 -18.92
N GLY A 156 -15.69 -7.25 -18.02
CA GLY A 156 -15.52 -8.70 -18.10
C GLY A 156 -14.56 -9.23 -17.03
N THR A 157 -13.97 -10.40 -17.29
CA THR A 157 -13.03 -11.02 -16.33
C THR A 157 -11.69 -10.30 -16.36
N CYS A 158 -11.30 -9.72 -15.25
CA CYS A 158 -9.99 -9.09 -15.12
C CYS A 158 -9.43 -9.27 -13.69
N THR A 159 -8.14 -9.00 -13.53
CA THR A 159 -7.41 -9.08 -12.25
C THR A 159 -7.14 -7.67 -11.76
N THR A 160 -7.88 -7.24 -10.73
CA THR A 160 -7.76 -5.90 -10.15
C THR A 160 -6.84 -5.88 -8.94
N SER A 161 -6.03 -4.84 -8.82
CA SER A 161 -5.20 -4.60 -7.64
C SER A 161 -6.07 -4.32 -6.42
N LEU A 162 -5.69 -4.90 -5.28
CA LEU A 162 -6.24 -4.52 -3.97
C LEU A 162 -5.38 -3.43 -3.30
N ASN A 163 -4.46 -2.81 -4.02
CA ASN A 163 -3.55 -1.78 -3.52
C ASN A 163 -2.73 -2.22 -2.30
N VAL A 164 -2.44 -3.52 -2.24
CA VAL A 164 -1.54 -4.11 -1.25
C VAL A 164 -0.31 -4.64 -1.96
N PHE A 165 0.86 -4.19 -1.53
CA PHE A 165 2.14 -4.50 -2.15
C PHE A 165 3.15 -4.92 -1.09
N VAL A 166 3.91 -5.97 -1.37
CA VAL A 166 5.04 -6.43 -0.54
C VAL A 166 6.33 -6.23 -1.32
N MET A 167 7.34 -5.68 -0.66
CA MET A 167 8.68 -5.49 -1.22
C MET A 167 9.74 -5.43 -0.12
N SER A 168 11.00 -5.49 -0.48
CA SER A 168 12.06 -5.26 0.49
C SER A 168 12.12 -3.78 0.89
N MET A 169 12.60 -3.50 2.10
CA MET A 169 12.74 -2.14 2.61
C MET A 169 13.76 -1.35 1.79
N ASP A 170 14.87 -1.98 1.40
CA ASP A 170 15.90 -1.35 0.59
C ASP A 170 15.37 -0.97 -0.80
N PHE A 171 14.63 -1.87 -1.44
CA PHE A 171 13.99 -1.60 -2.73
C PHE A 171 13.00 -0.43 -2.64
N LEU A 172 12.18 -0.36 -1.58
CA LEU A 172 11.27 0.75 -1.36
C LEU A 172 12.02 2.08 -1.26
N ILE A 173 13.07 2.13 -0.42
CA ILE A 173 13.85 3.36 -0.19
C ILE A 173 14.50 3.84 -1.49
N GLU A 174 15.13 2.95 -2.23
CA GLU A 174 15.79 3.26 -3.50
C GLU A 174 14.78 3.75 -4.54
N THR A 175 13.68 3.00 -4.70
CA THR A 175 12.63 3.31 -5.69
C THR A 175 11.96 4.66 -5.41
N VAL A 176 11.64 4.96 -4.15
CA VAL A 176 11.01 6.24 -3.78
C VAL A 176 11.97 7.41 -3.99
N ASN A 177 13.25 7.26 -3.63
CA ASN A 177 14.24 8.32 -3.83
C ASN A 177 14.50 8.60 -5.33
N ASP A 178 14.66 7.54 -6.15
CA ASP A 178 14.83 7.68 -7.59
C ASP A 178 13.62 8.34 -8.25
N ALA A 179 12.42 7.88 -7.89
CA ALA A 179 11.19 8.44 -8.43
C ALA A 179 11.01 9.93 -8.07
N MET A 180 11.28 10.31 -6.83
CA MET A 180 11.23 11.71 -6.40
C MET A 180 12.26 12.59 -7.11
N ALA A 181 13.48 12.08 -7.31
CA ALA A 181 14.52 12.80 -8.05
C ALA A 181 14.13 13.08 -9.51
N ARG A 182 13.27 12.24 -10.08
CA ARG A 182 12.70 12.40 -11.43
C ARG A 182 11.39 13.20 -11.47
N GLY A 183 10.88 13.64 -10.33
CA GLY A 183 9.59 14.34 -10.22
C GLY A 183 8.36 13.43 -10.36
N ASN A 184 8.54 12.12 -10.27
CA ASN A 184 7.48 11.12 -10.33
C ASN A 184 6.70 11.09 -9.00
N VAL A 185 5.36 10.98 -9.08
CA VAL A 185 4.50 11.02 -7.90
C VAL A 185 3.56 9.82 -7.78
N SER A 186 3.23 9.14 -8.90
CA SER A 186 2.31 8.00 -8.92
C SER A 186 3.07 6.69 -8.87
N PHE A 187 2.84 5.90 -7.82
CA PHE A 187 3.41 4.57 -7.69
C PHE A 187 2.89 3.62 -8.78
N GLU A 188 1.60 3.67 -9.04
CA GLU A 188 0.93 2.81 -10.01
C GLU A 188 1.45 3.08 -11.43
N ARG A 189 1.55 4.35 -11.83
CA ARG A 189 2.00 4.75 -13.18
C ARG A 189 3.51 4.63 -13.33
N ASN A 190 4.26 5.26 -12.45
CA ASN A 190 5.70 5.43 -12.66
C ASN A 190 6.51 4.21 -12.22
N ILE A 191 5.97 3.37 -11.33
CA ILE A 191 6.67 2.15 -10.89
C ILE A 191 6.01 0.91 -11.49
N LEU A 192 4.70 0.69 -11.25
CA LEU A 192 4.09 -0.55 -11.71
C LEU A 192 3.91 -0.59 -13.23
N GLN A 193 3.40 0.48 -13.85
CA GLN A 193 3.10 0.48 -15.28
C GLN A 193 4.36 0.69 -16.15
N GLU A 194 5.15 1.71 -15.87
CA GLU A 194 6.31 2.06 -16.69
C GLU A 194 7.44 1.03 -16.57
N LYS A 195 7.65 0.48 -15.34
CA LYS A 195 8.75 -0.47 -15.07
C LYS A 195 8.30 -1.94 -15.03
N CYS A 196 7.07 -2.27 -15.42
CA CYS A 196 6.56 -3.65 -15.34
C CYS A 196 7.36 -4.69 -16.13
N ARG A 197 8.15 -4.26 -17.13
CA ARG A 197 9.01 -5.15 -17.93
C ARG A 197 10.43 -5.26 -17.37
N GLU A 198 10.82 -4.35 -16.50
CA GLU A 198 12.15 -4.31 -15.88
C GLU A 198 12.13 -4.97 -14.51
N LEU A 199 11.01 -4.85 -13.80
CA LEU A 199 10.78 -5.38 -12.46
C LEU A 199 10.08 -6.72 -12.53
N LYS A 200 10.48 -7.63 -11.65
CA LYS A 200 9.74 -8.88 -11.41
C LYS A 200 8.57 -8.60 -10.47
N ILE A 201 7.39 -8.39 -11.02
CA ILE A 201 6.15 -8.16 -10.27
C ILE A 201 5.31 -9.43 -10.31
N LYS A 202 4.89 -9.90 -9.13
CA LYS A 202 4.02 -11.07 -8.96
C LYS A 202 2.74 -10.74 -8.23
#